data_f75ba7394a58fc1d51637ccfd08d7e65
#
_entry.id   f75ba7394a58fc1d51637ccfd08d7e65
#
_cell.length_a   1.000
_cell.length_b   1.000
_cell.length_c   1.000
_cell.angle_alpha   90.00
_cell.angle_beta   90.00
_cell.angle_gamma   90.00
#
_symmetry.space_group_name_H-M   'P 1'
#
loop_
_entity.id
_entity.type
_entity.pdbx_description
1 polymer ?
#
loop_
_entity_poly.entity_id
_entity_poly.type
_entity_poly.pdbx_seq_one_letter_code
_entity_poly.pdbx_strand_id
1 'polypeptide(L)'
;LGHVRNILLGDSISKIFQEVGNKVHKTQIINDRGIHICKSMVAWNRFGNNSNPKNKNIKGDVFVGNYYVLYNKEYEKQVNKLISDGHDTKYAEQNAEILLEAKDLLRKWENGDEEVIKQWEKLNSWVYEGFSKTYSDLNVKFDSEYFESKTYLKGKEIVIDGLNKNIFKKKEDNSIWIDLTNDGLDEKILLRSDGTSVYITQDIGTAFLRYKDHPKMDGMIYTTGNEQDYHFKVLFQVLNKLGYPWANKLSHLSYGMVDLPSGKMKSREGTVVDADELIEEMNQKAKSISESLGKVNHLNNSNQIKLFNDIALGAL
;
A
#
# COMPACT_ATOMS: atom_id res chain seq x y z
N LEU A 1 -0.41 -3.75 11.84
CA LEU A 1 0.76 -4.55 12.27
C LEU A 1 1.61 -5.04 11.09
N GLY A 2 1.04 -5.63 10.04
CA GLY A 2 1.79 -6.14 8.89
C GLY A 2 2.66 -5.07 8.22
N HIS A 3 2.12 -3.90 7.97
CA HIS A 3 2.87 -2.79 7.37
C HIS A 3 3.99 -2.28 8.28
N VAL A 4 3.77 -2.22 9.60
CA VAL A 4 4.83 -1.87 10.56
C VAL A 4 5.98 -2.88 10.47
N ARG A 5 5.66 -4.18 10.39
CA ARG A 5 6.68 -5.23 10.20
C ARG A 5 7.43 -5.09 8.88
N ASN A 6 6.76 -4.77 7.77
CA ASN A 6 7.43 -4.47 6.50
C ASN A 6 8.49 -3.39 6.66
N ILE A 7 8.10 -2.28 7.29
CA ILE A 7 8.93 -1.10 7.48
C ILE A 7 10.15 -1.43 8.34
N LEU A 8 9.92 -2.04 9.50
CA LEU A 8 10.97 -2.35 10.47
C LEU A 8 11.96 -3.41 9.96
N LEU A 9 11.46 -4.48 9.33
CA LEU A 9 12.33 -5.50 8.71
C LEU A 9 13.14 -4.92 7.55
N GLY A 10 12.51 -4.15 6.67
CA GLY A 10 13.19 -3.51 5.56
C GLY A 10 14.28 -2.54 6.04
N ASP A 11 14.01 -1.75 7.07
CA ASP A 11 14.99 -0.82 7.65
C ASP A 11 16.13 -1.58 8.35
N SER A 12 15.82 -2.62 9.13
CA SER A 12 16.82 -3.44 9.82
C SER A 12 17.77 -4.13 8.84
N ILE A 13 17.25 -4.76 7.80
CA ILE A 13 18.06 -5.38 6.74
C ILE A 13 18.90 -4.35 6.02
N SER A 14 18.35 -3.16 5.74
CA SER A 14 19.09 -2.06 5.13
C SER A 14 20.29 -1.64 5.96
N LYS A 15 20.12 -1.51 7.28
CA LYS A 15 21.21 -1.20 8.21
C LYS A 15 22.29 -2.30 8.24
N ILE A 16 21.88 -3.57 8.25
CA ILE A 16 22.83 -4.70 8.19
C ILE A 16 23.65 -4.66 6.90
N PHE A 17 23.02 -4.44 5.74
CA PHE A 17 23.76 -4.31 4.48
C PHE A 17 24.71 -3.11 4.48
N GLN A 18 24.31 -1.98 5.08
CA GLN A 18 25.18 -0.80 5.21
C GLN A 18 26.40 -1.09 6.08
N GLU A 19 26.22 -1.75 7.23
CA GLU A 19 27.31 -2.10 8.16
C GLU A 19 28.35 -3.05 7.53
N VAL A 20 27.95 -3.92 6.60
CA VAL A 20 28.88 -4.77 5.85
C VAL A 20 29.42 -4.11 4.57
N GLY A 21 29.25 -2.79 4.43
CA GLY A 21 29.89 -1.99 3.40
C GLY A 21 29.08 -1.82 2.10
N ASN A 22 27.82 -2.25 2.04
CA ASN A 22 27.00 -2.03 0.87
C ASN A 22 26.39 -0.63 0.87
N LYS A 23 26.24 -0.05 -0.33
CA LYS A 23 25.44 1.15 -0.54
C LYS A 23 23.97 0.76 -0.72
N VAL A 24 23.14 1.10 0.24
CA VAL A 24 21.71 0.78 0.23
C VAL A 24 20.88 2.01 -0.12
N HIS A 25 19.91 1.83 -1.02
CA HIS A 25 18.90 2.82 -1.36
C HIS A 25 17.52 2.28 -0.98
N LYS A 26 16.86 2.88 0.01
CA LYS A 26 15.56 2.47 0.53
C LYS A 26 14.44 3.12 -0.26
N THR A 27 13.54 2.30 -0.80
CA THR A 27 12.39 2.79 -1.56
C THR A 27 11.08 2.29 -0.97
N GLN A 28 10.03 3.08 -1.13
CA GLN A 28 8.66 2.62 -0.90
C GLN A 28 7.80 2.79 -2.14
N ILE A 29 6.71 2.03 -2.22
CA ILE A 29 5.63 2.25 -3.16
C ILE A 29 4.42 2.76 -2.41
N ILE A 30 3.79 3.81 -2.94
CA ILE A 30 2.59 4.41 -2.38
C ILE A 30 1.42 4.07 -3.29
N ASN A 31 0.44 3.36 -2.74
CA ASN A 31 -0.81 3.06 -3.42
C ASN A 31 -1.77 4.26 -3.29
N ASP A 32 -1.67 5.16 -4.25
CA ASP A 32 -2.38 6.44 -4.29
C ASP A 32 -3.50 6.49 -5.33
N ARG A 33 -3.81 5.37 -5.99
CA ARG A 33 -4.85 5.31 -7.04
C ARG A 33 -5.83 4.15 -6.86
N GLY A 34 -6.88 4.18 -7.65
CA GLY A 34 -7.86 3.12 -7.77
C GLY A 34 -9.13 3.36 -6.96
N ILE A 35 -10.04 2.41 -7.05
CA ILE A 35 -11.41 2.52 -6.51
C ILE A 35 -11.43 2.78 -4.99
N HIS A 36 -10.42 2.28 -4.24
CA HIS A 36 -10.37 2.46 -2.79
C HIS A 36 -10.16 3.92 -2.39
N ILE A 37 -9.34 4.65 -3.15
CA ILE A 37 -9.14 6.09 -2.92
C ILE A 37 -10.43 6.85 -3.26
N CYS A 38 -11.05 6.52 -4.39
CA CYS A 38 -12.33 7.12 -4.80
C CYS A 38 -13.44 6.89 -3.77
N LYS A 39 -13.44 5.76 -3.05
CA LYS A 39 -14.38 5.51 -1.96
C LYS A 39 -14.26 6.54 -0.83
N SER A 40 -13.05 6.84 -0.39
CA SER A 40 -12.82 7.89 0.62
C SER A 40 -13.21 9.28 0.10
N MET A 41 -12.94 9.55 -1.19
CA MET A 41 -13.33 10.81 -1.84
C MET A 41 -14.85 11.00 -1.86
N VAL A 42 -15.61 9.98 -2.25
CA VAL A 42 -17.09 10.03 -2.24
C VAL A 42 -17.61 10.27 -0.84
N ALA A 43 -17.12 9.53 0.16
CA ALA A 43 -17.57 9.71 1.53
C ALA A 43 -17.23 11.11 2.07
N TRP A 44 -16.05 11.65 1.75
CA TRP A 44 -15.69 13.01 2.13
C TRP A 44 -16.60 14.06 1.43
N ASN A 45 -16.95 13.85 0.16
CA ASN A 45 -17.88 14.72 -0.57
C ASN A 45 -19.28 14.73 0.06
N ARG A 46 -19.79 13.55 0.40
CA ARG A 46 -21.16 13.43 0.96
C ARG A 46 -21.26 13.90 2.41
N PHE A 47 -20.24 13.62 3.22
CA PHE A 47 -20.33 13.74 4.68
C PHE A 47 -19.31 14.70 5.30
N GLY A 48 -18.33 15.16 4.52
CA GLY A 48 -17.21 15.92 5.03
C GLY A 48 -17.51 17.39 5.35
N ASN A 49 -18.53 18.00 4.77
CA ASN A 49 -18.88 19.41 4.98
C ASN A 49 -17.65 20.34 4.92
N ASN A 50 -16.78 20.16 3.93
CA ASN A 50 -15.51 20.89 3.77
C ASN A 50 -14.54 20.77 4.97
N SER A 51 -14.71 19.76 5.82
CA SER A 51 -13.78 19.51 6.91
C SER A 51 -12.40 19.10 6.39
N ASN A 52 -11.39 19.32 7.20
CA ASN A 52 -10.00 18.94 6.93
C ASN A 52 -9.31 18.46 8.22
N PRO A 53 -8.14 17.80 8.12
CA PRO A 53 -7.43 17.30 9.30
C PRO A 53 -7.15 18.36 10.36
N LYS A 54 -6.78 19.58 9.93
CA LYS A 54 -6.47 20.68 10.83
C LYS A 54 -7.64 21.11 11.69
N ASN A 55 -8.82 21.36 11.05
CA ASN A 55 -9.99 21.84 11.80
C ASN A 55 -10.64 20.76 12.67
N LYS A 56 -10.30 19.50 12.46
CA LYS A 56 -10.74 18.37 13.27
C LYS A 56 -9.67 17.94 14.29
N ASN A 57 -8.47 18.50 14.24
CA ASN A 57 -7.33 18.11 15.06
C ASN A 57 -7.06 16.58 14.98
N ILE A 58 -7.09 16.04 13.76
CA ILE A 58 -6.86 14.62 13.46
C ILE A 58 -5.73 14.52 12.45
N LYS A 59 -4.86 13.52 12.59
CA LYS A 59 -3.79 13.21 11.65
C LYS A 59 -4.38 12.90 10.27
N GLY A 60 -3.72 13.29 9.18
CA GLY A 60 -4.29 13.29 7.84
C GLY A 60 -4.69 11.92 7.31
N ASP A 61 -3.86 10.91 7.50
CA ASP A 61 -4.16 9.52 7.11
C ASP A 61 -5.31 8.92 7.92
N VAL A 62 -5.36 9.16 9.22
CA VAL A 62 -6.49 8.77 10.10
C VAL A 62 -7.77 9.49 9.66
N PHE A 63 -7.67 10.78 9.34
CA PHE A 63 -8.83 11.56 8.86
C PHE A 63 -9.41 10.96 7.58
N VAL A 64 -8.58 10.68 6.58
CA VAL A 64 -9.04 10.08 5.30
C VAL A 64 -9.49 8.63 5.50
N GLY A 65 -8.82 7.88 6.36
CA GLY A 65 -9.19 6.51 6.73
C GLY A 65 -10.59 6.43 7.37
N ASN A 66 -10.97 7.40 8.19
CA ASN A 66 -12.31 7.47 8.76
C ASN A 66 -13.39 7.59 7.69
N TYR A 67 -13.14 8.31 6.60
CA TYR A 67 -14.09 8.36 5.47
C TYR A 67 -14.14 7.04 4.69
N TYR A 68 -13.06 6.28 4.64
CA TYR A 68 -13.11 4.94 4.07
C TYR A 68 -14.02 3.99 4.87
N VAL A 69 -13.93 4.03 6.19
CA VAL A 69 -14.82 3.26 7.07
C VAL A 69 -16.28 3.73 6.94
N LEU A 70 -16.49 5.05 6.90
CA LEU A 70 -17.82 5.63 6.73
C LEU A 70 -18.45 5.24 5.38
N TYR A 71 -17.63 5.22 4.30
CA TYR A 71 -18.07 4.71 2.99
C TYR A 71 -18.60 3.28 3.10
N ASN A 72 -17.84 2.37 3.76
CA ASN A 72 -18.23 0.98 3.85
C ASN A 72 -19.55 0.81 4.62
N LYS A 73 -19.73 1.55 5.72
CA LYS A 73 -21.00 1.54 6.48
C LYS A 73 -22.20 1.99 5.62
N GLU A 74 -22.03 3.05 4.84
CA GLU A 74 -23.09 3.54 3.97
C GLU A 74 -23.32 2.57 2.79
N TYR A 75 -22.29 1.98 2.24
CA TYR A 75 -22.39 0.96 1.20
C TYR A 75 -23.19 -0.26 1.67
N GLU A 76 -22.88 -0.80 2.84
CA GLU A 76 -23.61 -1.93 3.44
C GLU A 76 -25.08 -1.60 3.68
N LYS A 77 -25.36 -0.39 4.18
CA LYS A 77 -26.73 0.11 4.37
C LYS A 77 -27.50 0.16 3.05
N GLN A 78 -26.89 0.67 1.97
CA GLN A 78 -27.53 0.73 0.67
C GLN A 78 -27.73 -0.66 0.05
N VAL A 79 -26.77 -1.57 0.18
CA VAL A 79 -26.90 -2.97 -0.26
C VAL A 79 -28.04 -3.64 0.47
N ASN A 80 -28.11 -3.54 1.80
CA ASN A 80 -29.18 -4.14 2.58
C ASN A 80 -30.57 -3.58 2.22
N LYS A 81 -30.64 -2.28 1.91
CA LYS A 81 -31.86 -1.65 1.43
C LYS A 81 -32.31 -2.25 0.09
N LEU A 82 -31.40 -2.35 -0.89
CA LEU A 82 -31.71 -2.93 -2.19
C LEU A 82 -32.20 -4.40 -2.07
N ILE A 83 -31.59 -5.19 -1.17
CA ILE A 83 -32.03 -6.56 -0.89
C ILE A 83 -33.44 -6.56 -0.28
N SER A 84 -33.72 -5.64 0.66
CA SER A 84 -35.07 -5.52 1.25
C SER A 84 -36.13 -5.07 0.24
N ASP A 85 -35.70 -4.31 -0.77
CA ASP A 85 -36.55 -3.85 -1.89
C ASP A 85 -36.76 -4.95 -2.96
N GLY A 86 -36.23 -6.18 -2.73
CA GLY A 86 -36.48 -7.38 -3.55
C GLY A 86 -35.41 -7.68 -4.61
N HIS A 87 -34.30 -6.98 -4.61
CA HIS A 87 -33.17 -7.28 -5.51
C HIS A 87 -32.31 -8.45 -4.97
N ASP A 88 -31.70 -9.22 -5.87
CA ASP A 88 -30.72 -10.22 -5.47
C ASP A 88 -29.42 -9.58 -4.95
N THR A 89 -28.66 -10.33 -4.14
CA THR A 89 -27.44 -9.85 -3.48
C THR A 89 -26.42 -9.33 -4.48
N LYS A 90 -26.21 -10.03 -5.60
CA LYS A 90 -25.23 -9.64 -6.61
C LYS A 90 -25.60 -8.32 -7.29
N TYR A 91 -26.87 -8.14 -7.59
CA TYR A 91 -27.37 -6.87 -8.11
C TYR A 91 -27.18 -5.76 -7.09
N ALA A 92 -27.58 -5.97 -5.84
CA ALA A 92 -27.47 -4.99 -4.77
C ALA A 92 -26.01 -4.53 -4.53
N GLU A 93 -25.07 -5.49 -4.45
CA GLU A 93 -23.65 -5.22 -4.30
C GLU A 93 -23.05 -4.41 -5.46
N GLN A 94 -23.56 -4.59 -6.69
CA GLN A 94 -23.04 -3.90 -7.88
C GLN A 94 -23.68 -2.54 -8.13
N ASN A 95 -24.88 -2.29 -7.61
CA ASN A 95 -25.72 -1.13 -7.92
C ASN A 95 -26.01 -0.21 -6.73
N ALA A 96 -25.34 -0.40 -5.59
CA ALA A 96 -25.38 0.59 -4.51
C ALA A 96 -24.90 1.95 -5.04
N GLU A 97 -25.71 2.99 -4.83
CA GLU A 97 -25.49 4.34 -5.39
C GLU A 97 -24.09 4.86 -5.08
N ILE A 98 -23.65 4.73 -3.82
CA ILE A 98 -22.32 5.20 -3.39
C ILE A 98 -21.17 4.46 -4.11
N LEU A 99 -21.38 3.19 -4.52
CA LEU A 99 -20.41 2.45 -5.33
C LEU A 99 -20.37 2.96 -6.77
N LEU A 100 -21.52 3.27 -7.34
CA LEU A 100 -21.60 3.83 -8.68
C LEU A 100 -20.90 5.20 -8.75
N GLU A 101 -21.06 6.05 -7.74
CA GLU A 101 -20.31 7.30 -7.61
C GLU A 101 -18.80 7.08 -7.53
N ALA A 102 -18.36 6.11 -6.74
CA ALA A 102 -16.92 5.80 -6.64
C ALA A 102 -16.35 5.31 -7.97
N LYS A 103 -17.12 4.52 -8.74
CA LYS A 103 -16.76 4.09 -10.10
C LYS A 103 -16.72 5.26 -11.07
N ASP A 104 -17.66 6.21 -10.95
CA ASP A 104 -17.68 7.42 -11.78
C ASP A 104 -16.50 8.34 -11.48
N LEU A 105 -16.16 8.56 -10.22
CA LEU A 105 -14.96 9.31 -9.83
C LEU A 105 -13.69 8.67 -10.37
N LEU A 106 -13.56 7.34 -10.29
CA LEU A 106 -12.40 6.64 -10.85
C LEU A 106 -12.28 6.87 -12.36
N ARG A 107 -13.40 6.74 -13.09
CA ARG A 107 -13.44 7.01 -14.54
C ARG A 107 -13.05 8.44 -14.88
N LYS A 108 -13.58 9.42 -14.13
CA LYS A 108 -13.24 10.84 -14.29
C LYS A 108 -11.76 11.09 -14.02
N TRP A 109 -11.21 10.50 -12.95
CA TRP A 109 -9.80 10.59 -12.63
C TRP A 109 -8.92 10.01 -13.76
N GLU A 110 -9.27 8.82 -14.29
CA GLU A 110 -8.55 8.19 -15.39
C GLU A 110 -8.64 8.98 -16.71
N ASN A 111 -9.70 9.74 -16.90
CA ASN A 111 -9.90 10.64 -18.05
C ASN A 111 -9.28 12.04 -17.86
N GLY A 112 -8.64 12.32 -16.74
CA GLY A 112 -7.96 13.59 -16.50
C GLY A 112 -8.87 14.73 -16.07
N ASP A 113 -10.04 14.46 -15.47
CA ASP A 113 -10.93 15.50 -14.96
C ASP A 113 -10.23 16.32 -13.87
N GLU A 114 -10.04 17.61 -14.14
CA GLU A 114 -9.23 18.50 -13.30
C GLU A 114 -9.76 18.65 -11.88
N GLU A 115 -11.08 18.70 -11.68
CA GLU A 115 -11.66 18.87 -10.35
C GLU A 115 -11.50 17.60 -9.52
N VAL A 116 -11.67 16.43 -10.15
CA VAL A 116 -11.46 15.14 -9.49
C VAL A 116 -9.98 14.95 -9.15
N ILE A 117 -9.06 15.33 -10.03
CA ILE A 117 -7.62 15.27 -9.78
C ILE A 117 -7.23 16.20 -8.63
N LYS A 118 -7.67 17.44 -8.61
CA LYS A 118 -7.42 18.39 -7.49
C LYS A 118 -7.92 17.85 -6.15
N GLN A 119 -9.09 17.23 -6.14
CA GLN A 119 -9.62 16.62 -4.94
C GLN A 119 -8.79 15.42 -4.49
N TRP A 120 -8.42 14.56 -5.42
CA TRP A 120 -7.57 13.40 -5.20
C TRP A 120 -6.20 13.82 -4.64
N GLU A 121 -5.54 14.82 -5.24
CA GLU A 121 -4.29 15.40 -4.75
C GLU A 121 -4.43 15.93 -3.33
N LYS A 122 -5.52 16.63 -3.05
CA LYS A 122 -5.79 17.20 -1.73
C LYS A 122 -5.90 16.12 -0.65
N LEU A 123 -6.70 15.07 -0.87
CA LEU A 123 -6.87 14.00 0.12
C LEU A 123 -5.57 13.20 0.29
N ASN A 124 -4.88 12.89 -0.81
CA ASN A 124 -3.61 12.18 -0.75
C ASN A 124 -2.51 13.01 -0.06
N SER A 125 -2.47 14.32 -0.24
CA SER A 125 -1.49 15.15 0.49
C SER A 125 -1.64 15.02 2.00
N TRP A 126 -2.87 14.96 2.51
CA TRP A 126 -3.11 14.73 3.94
C TRP A 126 -2.63 13.35 4.40
N VAL A 127 -2.83 12.32 3.56
CA VAL A 127 -2.35 10.96 3.86
C VAL A 127 -0.82 10.93 3.88
N TYR A 128 -0.15 11.58 2.93
CA TYR A 128 1.32 11.60 2.87
C TYR A 128 1.94 12.34 4.06
N GLU A 129 1.34 13.46 4.48
CA GLU A 129 1.74 14.14 5.72
C GLU A 129 1.62 13.20 6.94
N GLY A 130 0.53 12.44 7.01
CA GLY A 130 0.31 11.44 8.06
C GLY A 130 1.37 10.33 8.03
N PHE A 131 1.66 9.76 6.86
CA PHE A 131 2.70 8.72 6.70
C PHE A 131 4.08 9.24 7.11
N SER A 132 4.44 10.47 6.67
CA SER A 132 5.72 11.08 7.02
C SER A 132 5.89 11.18 8.54
N LYS A 133 4.82 11.50 9.27
CA LYS A 133 4.85 11.53 10.72
C LYS A 133 5.12 10.15 11.31
N THR A 134 4.36 9.13 10.91
CA THR A 134 4.55 7.75 11.39
C THR A 134 5.96 7.24 11.10
N TYR A 135 6.49 7.49 9.89
CA TYR A 135 7.87 7.10 9.57
C TYR A 135 8.91 7.81 10.42
N SER A 136 8.68 9.10 10.71
CA SER A 136 9.53 9.84 11.65
C SER A 136 9.49 9.25 13.05
N ASP A 137 8.30 8.90 13.54
CA ASP A 137 8.10 8.32 14.87
C ASP A 137 8.74 6.90 14.95
N LEU A 138 8.76 6.15 13.87
CA LEU A 138 9.48 4.87 13.75
C LEU A 138 10.99 5.03 13.50
N ASN A 139 11.49 6.24 13.35
CA ASN A 139 12.89 6.55 12.98
C ASN A 139 13.32 5.86 11.67
N VAL A 140 12.42 5.76 10.70
CA VAL A 140 12.64 5.18 9.37
C VAL A 140 12.57 6.29 8.32
N LYS A 141 13.50 6.24 7.34
CA LYS A 141 13.53 7.15 6.20
C LYS A 141 13.63 6.35 4.90
N PHE A 142 12.95 6.82 3.87
CA PHE A 142 13.09 6.32 2.51
C PHE A 142 13.88 7.34 1.68
N ASP A 143 14.70 6.82 0.76
CA ASP A 143 15.52 7.66 -0.12
C ASP A 143 14.73 8.08 -1.36
N SER A 144 13.74 7.28 -1.78
CA SER A 144 12.80 7.63 -2.85
C SER A 144 11.45 6.95 -2.69
N GLU A 145 10.44 7.55 -3.31
CA GLU A 145 9.05 7.11 -3.31
C GLU A 145 8.55 6.87 -4.73
N TYR A 146 7.88 5.75 -4.94
CA TYR A 146 7.21 5.42 -6.19
C TYR A 146 5.70 5.44 -5.97
N PHE A 147 4.99 6.19 -6.80
CA PHE A 147 3.53 6.34 -6.72
C PHE A 147 2.86 5.48 -7.77
N GLU A 148 1.91 4.64 -7.38
CA GLU A 148 1.19 3.77 -8.33
C GLU A 148 0.48 4.58 -9.41
N SER A 149 0.00 5.78 -9.11
CA SER A 149 -0.59 6.72 -10.09
C SER A 149 0.36 7.07 -11.25
N LYS A 150 1.67 6.91 -11.06
CA LYS A 150 2.70 7.17 -12.07
C LYS A 150 3.25 5.88 -12.67
N THR A 151 3.51 4.87 -11.83
CA THR A 151 4.19 3.65 -12.26
C THR A 151 3.33 2.74 -13.13
N TYR A 152 2.00 2.75 -12.95
CA TYR A 152 1.09 1.89 -13.72
C TYR A 152 1.11 2.17 -15.22
N LEU A 153 1.32 3.44 -15.63
CA LEU A 153 1.42 3.82 -17.03
C LEU A 153 2.62 3.13 -17.71
N LYS A 154 3.76 3.10 -16.99
CA LYS A 154 4.95 2.39 -17.50
C LYS A 154 4.72 0.88 -17.57
N GLY A 155 4.00 0.32 -16.63
CA GLY A 155 3.60 -1.08 -16.66
C GLY A 155 2.74 -1.41 -17.89
N LYS A 156 1.74 -0.59 -18.20
CA LYS A 156 0.93 -0.74 -19.42
C LYS A 156 1.78 -0.70 -20.69
N GLU A 157 2.67 0.29 -20.80
CA GLU A 157 3.58 0.43 -21.92
C GLU A 157 4.42 -0.84 -22.13
N ILE A 158 5.01 -1.38 -21.04
CA ILE A 158 5.80 -2.61 -21.08
C ILE A 158 4.96 -3.82 -21.50
N VAL A 159 3.71 -3.92 -21.03
CA VAL A 159 2.82 -5.02 -21.43
C VAL A 159 2.46 -4.96 -22.90
N ILE A 160 2.20 -3.77 -23.45
CA ILE A 160 1.93 -3.60 -24.88
C ILE A 160 3.20 -3.92 -25.71
N ASP A 161 4.38 -3.49 -25.27
CA ASP A 161 5.65 -3.84 -25.92
C ASP A 161 5.91 -5.36 -25.91
N GLY A 162 5.62 -6.03 -24.79
CA GLY A 162 5.71 -7.47 -24.68
C GLY A 162 4.73 -8.23 -25.58
N LEU A 163 3.53 -7.68 -25.78
CA LEU A 163 2.56 -8.21 -26.75
C LEU A 163 3.11 -8.08 -28.18
N ASN A 164 3.64 -6.92 -28.56
CA ASN A 164 4.22 -6.68 -29.89
C ASN A 164 5.43 -7.58 -30.17
N LYS A 165 6.16 -7.98 -29.14
CA LYS A 165 7.29 -8.94 -29.21
C LYS A 165 6.85 -10.40 -29.15
N ASN A 166 5.56 -10.71 -29.14
CA ASN A 166 4.98 -12.05 -29.01
C ASN A 166 5.39 -12.79 -27.71
N ILE A 167 5.78 -12.06 -26.67
CA ILE A 167 6.06 -12.62 -25.33
C ILE A 167 4.73 -12.84 -24.59
N PHE A 168 3.78 -11.93 -24.79
CA PHE A 168 2.43 -12.00 -24.26
C PHE A 168 1.42 -12.33 -25.34
N LYS A 169 0.25 -12.85 -24.93
CA LYS A 169 -0.82 -13.24 -25.84
C LYS A 169 -2.08 -12.42 -25.57
N LYS A 170 -2.74 -12.00 -26.63
CA LYS A 170 -4.07 -11.38 -26.57
C LYS A 170 -5.13 -12.46 -26.71
N LYS A 171 -6.08 -12.51 -25.77
CA LYS A 171 -7.24 -13.43 -25.84
C LYS A 171 -8.40 -12.82 -26.64
N GLU A 172 -9.42 -13.61 -26.96
CA GLU A 172 -10.58 -13.20 -27.75
C GLU A 172 -11.35 -12.02 -27.15
N ASP A 173 -11.38 -11.93 -25.82
CA ASP A 173 -11.99 -10.82 -25.08
C ASP A 173 -11.13 -9.55 -25.02
N ASN A 174 -10.04 -9.49 -25.78
CA ASN A 174 -9.03 -8.43 -25.82
C ASN A 174 -8.14 -8.32 -24.58
N SER A 175 -8.28 -9.15 -23.56
CA SER A 175 -7.36 -9.19 -22.41
C SER A 175 -5.97 -9.67 -22.83
N ILE A 176 -4.92 -9.21 -22.14
CA ILE A 176 -3.53 -9.59 -22.39
C ILE A 176 -3.04 -10.50 -21.27
N TRP A 177 -2.47 -11.63 -21.64
CA TRP A 177 -2.05 -12.70 -20.75
C TRP A 177 -0.61 -13.15 -21.03
N ILE A 178 0.04 -13.68 -20.00
CA ILE A 178 1.25 -14.45 -20.11
C ILE A 178 1.01 -15.89 -19.64
N ASP A 179 1.57 -16.83 -20.39
CA ASP A 179 1.58 -18.25 -20.06
C ASP A 179 2.91 -18.59 -19.39
N LEU A 180 2.86 -18.99 -18.12
CA LEU A 180 4.00 -19.40 -17.30
C LEU A 180 3.90 -20.87 -16.90
N THR A 181 3.04 -21.67 -17.55
CA THR A 181 2.81 -23.07 -17.18
C THR A 181 4.06 -23.94 -17.35
N ASN A 182 4.88 -23.66 -18.36
CA ASN A 182 6.18 -24.32 -18.55
C ASN A 182 7.22 -23.98 -17.47
N ASP A 183 6.97 -22.92 -16.70
CA ASP A 183 7.83 -22.49 -15.58
C ASP A 183 7.26 -22.94 -14.22
N GLY A 184 6.21 -23.79 -14.22
CA GLY A 184 5.55 -24.30 -13.03
C GLY A 184 4.64 -23.29 -12.32
N LEU A 185 4.21 -22.28 -13.06
CA LEU A 185 3.26 -21.25 -12.60
C LEU A 185 1.99 -21.27 -13.46
N ASP A 186 1.00 -20.43 -13.14
CA ASP A 186 -0.23 -20.36 -13.93
C ASP A 186 -0.15 -19.32 -15.07
N GLU A 187 -1.12 -19.38 -16.00
CA GLU A 187 -1.39 -18.23 -16.86
C GLU A 187 -1.81 -17.02 -16.00
N LYS A 188 -1.32 -15.84 -16.35
CA LYS A 188 -1.65 -14.60 -15.63
C LYS A 188 -2.13 -13.51 -16.57
N ILE A 189 -3.23 -12.86 -16.16
CA ILE A 189 -3.71 -11.66 -16.81
C ILE A 189 -2.78 -10.49 -16.47
N LEU A 190 -2.42 -9.73 -17.50
CA LEU A 190 -1.59 -8.51 -17.38
C LEU A 190 -2.42 -7.24 -17.66
N LEU A 191 -3.35 -7.29 -18.61
CA LEU A 191 -4.36 -6.23 -18.82
C LEU A 191 -5.73 -6.87 -19.02
N ARG A 192 -6.76 -6.25 -18.45
CA ARG A 192 -8.15 -6.68 -18.65
C ARG A 192 -8.63 -6.34 -20.06
N SER A 193 -9.77 -6.87 -20.44
CA SER A 193 -10.42 -6.65 -21.74
C SER A 193 -10.69 -5.18 -22.05
N ASP A 194 -10.93 -4.35 -21.04
CA ASP A 194 -11.10 -2.91 -21.14
C ASP A 194 -9.78 -2.12 -21.15
N GLY A 195 -8.63 -2.81 -21.17
CA GLY A 195 -7.30 -2.23 -21.11
C GLY A 195 -6.86 -1.71 -19.73
N THR A 196 -7.63 -1.98 -18.67
CA THR A 196 -7.24 -1.59 -17.32
C THR A 196 -6.14 -2.49 -16.76
N SER A 197 -5.26 -1.91 -15.95
CA SER A 197 -4.16 -2.60 -15.28
C SER A 197 -4.66 -3.49 -14.16
N VAL A 198 -3.91 -4.56 -13.89
CA VAL A 198 -3.99 -5.34 -12.66
C VAL A 198 -2.74 -5.11 -11.79
N TYR A 199 -2.70 -5.62 -10.57
CA TYR A 199 -1.56 -5.39 -9.67
C TYR A 199 -0.20 -5.74 -10.28
N ILE A 200 -0.10 -6.89 -10.94
CA ILE A 200 1.16 -7.33 -11.56
C ILE A 200 1.67 -6.34 -12.62
N THR A 201 0.78 -5.68 -13.36
CA THR A 201 1.13 -4.65 -14.34
C THR A 201 1.80 -3.45 -13.68
N GLN A 202 1.26 -3.02 -12.54
CA GLN A 202 1.81 -1.91 -11.76
C GLN A 202 3.21 -2.25 -11.24
N ASP A 203 3.39 -3.48 -10.73
CA ASP A 203 4.66 -3.94 -10.20
C ASP A 203 5.74 -4.11 -11.27
N ILE A 204 5.37 -4.55 -12.48
CA ILE A 204 6.28 -4.55 -13.65
C ILE A 204 6.78 -3.12 -13.91
N GLY A 205 5.89 -2.14 -13.94
CA GLY A 205 6.25 -0.75 -14.15
C GLY A 205 7.16 -0.20 -13.05
N THR A 206 6.83 -0.49 -11.80
CA THR A 206 7.61 -0.06 -10.63
C THR A 206 9.00 -0.69 -10.61
N ALA A 207 9.12 -1.99 -10.86
CA ALA A 207 10.41 -2.68 -10.93
C ALA A 207 11.30 -2.11 -12.03
N PHE A 208 10.73 -1.86 -13.21
CA PHE A 208 11.44 -1.25 -14.32
C PHE A 208 11.95 0.15 -13.99
N LEU A 209 11.11 1.00 -13.40
CA LEU A 209 11.49 2.36 -13.03
C LEU A 209 12.58 2.38 -11.95
N ARG A 210 12.50 1.53 -10.95
CA ARG A 210 13.55 1.36 -9.93
C ARG A 210 14.88 0.99 -10.56
N TYR A 211 14.87 0.02 -11.48
CA TYR A 211 16.10 -0.34 -12.21
C TYR A 211 16.61 0.81 -13.06
N LYS A 212 15.73 1.52 -13.78
CA LYS A 212 16.11 2.68 -14.60
C LYS A 212 16.79 3.78 -13.77
N ASP A 213 16.29 4.02 -12.55
CA ASP A 213 16.87 5.02 -11.64
C ASP A 213 18.19 4.53 -11.01
N HIS A 214 18.35 3.19 -10.87
CA HIS A 214 19.51 2.56 -10.24
C HIS A 214 20.10 1.44 -11.12
N PRO A 215 20.59 1.72 -12.36
CA PRO A 215 20.98 0.70 -13.32
C PRO A 215 22.23 -0.11 -12.92
N LYS A 216 22.98 0.35 -11.92
CA LYS A 216 24.18 -0.31 -11.39
C LYS A 216 23.91 -1.11 -10.11
N MET A 217 22.62 -1.33 -9.74
CA MET A 217 22.29 -2.10 -8.57
C MET A 217 22.80 -3.56 -8.68
N ASP A 218 23.31 -4.10 -7.57
CA ASP A 218 23.68 -5.51 -7.45
C ASP A 218 22.51 -6.39 -7.07
N GLY A 219 21.48 -5.84 -6.42
CA GLY A 219 20.25 -6.54 -6.06
C GLY A 219 19.11 -5.59 -5.72
N MET A 220 17.87 -6.12 -5.77
CA MET A 220 16.67 -5.43 -5.28
C MET A 220 15.89 -6.40 -4.39
N ILE A 221 15.63 -6.01 -3.15
CA ILE A 221 14.93 -6.83 -2.16
C ILE A 221 13.54 -6.24 -1.90
N TYR A 222 12.53 -7.07 -2.06
CA TYR A 222 11.14 -6.75 -1.68
C TYR A 222 10.86 -7.35 -0.32
N THR A 223 10.46 -6.54 0.65
CA THR A 223 10.12 -7.00 2.01
C THR A 223 8.62 -6.92 2.20
N THR A 224 7.93 -8.05 2.15
CA THR A 224 6.47 -8.15 2.34
C THR A 224 6.07 -9.46 3.01
N GLY A 225 4.80 -9.61 3.40
CA GLY A 225 4.29 -10.85 3.97
C GLY A 225 4.31 -12.03 2.98
N ASN A 226 4.34 -13.25 3.52
CA ASN A 226 4.44 -14.48 2.74
C ASN A 226 3.22 -14.77 1.86
N GLU A 227 2.09 -14.13 2.09
CA GLU A 227 0.95 -14.18 1.17
C GLU A 227 1.27 -13.62 -0.22
N GLN A 228 2.36 -12.88 -0.37
CA GLN A 228 2.84 -12.34 -1.65
C GLN A 228 3.90 -13.23 -2.33
N ASP A 229 4.32 -14.35 -1.74
CA ASP A 229 5.37 -15.23 -2.28
C ASP A 229 5.09 -15.62 -3.73
N TYR A 230 3.86 -16.06 -4.00
CA TYR A 230 3.45 -16.47 -5.34
C TYR A 230 3.43 -15.29 -6.32
N HIS A 231 2.97 -14.13 -5.88
CA HIS A 231 2.93 -12.91 -6.68
C HIS A 231 4.34 -12.49 -7.12
N PHE A 232 5.32 -12.49 -6.21
CA PHE A 232 6.71 -12.15 -6.55
C PHE A 232 7.38 -13.19 -7.44
N LYS A 233 7.08 -14.49 -7.27
CA LYS A 233 7.53 -15.52 -8.21
C LYS A 233 7.05 -15.23 -9.64
N VAL A 234 5.76 -14.89 -9.79
CA VAL A 234 5.19 -14.50 -11.08
C VAL A 234 5.84 -13.23 -11.60
N LEU A 235 5.97 -12.17 -10.80
CA LEU A 235 6.59 -10.92 -11.21
C LEU A 235 8.01 -11.12 -11.75
N PHE A 236 8.85 -11.84 -11.02
CA PHE A 236 10.23 -12.08 -11.41
C PHE A 236 10.31 -12.90 -12.70
N GLN A 237 9.43 -13.89 -12.86
CA GLN A 237 9.37 -14.69 -14.08
C GLN A 237 8.87 -13.88 -15.28
N VAL A 238 7.90 -13.00 -15.12
CA VAL A 238 7.46 -12.07 -16.18
C VAL A 238 8.60 -11.18 -16.63
N LEU A 239 9.37 -10.61 -15.69
CA LEU A 239 10.53 -9.75 -16.02
C LEU A 239 11.65 -10.54 -16.72
N ASN A 240 11.88 -11.81 -16.34
CA ASN A 240 12.80 -12.71 -17.04
C ASN A 240 12.34 -12.98 -18.48
N LYS A 241 11.06 -13.29 -18.71
CA LYS A 241 10.50 -13.51 -20.05
C LYS A 241 10.57 -12.26 -20.93
N LEU A 242 10.48 -11.07 -20.34
CA LEU A 242 10.70 -9.81 -21.03
C LEU A 242 12.18 -9.57 -21.42
N GLY A 243 13.09 -10.44 -20.98
CA GLY A 243 14.50 -10.38 -21.30
C GLY A 243 15.31 -9.35 -20.50
N TYR A 244 14.81 -8.93 -19.33
CA TYR A 244 15.55 -8.02 -18.48
C TYR A 244 16.67 -8.75 -17.70
N PRO A 245 17.96 -8.47 -17.98
CA PRO A 245 19.07 -9.20 -17.37
C PRO A 245 19.21 -8.98 -15.86
N TRP A 246 18.56 -7.96 -15.34
CA TRP A 246 18.52 -7.64 -13.90
C TRP A 246 17.42 -8.40 -13.14
N ALA A 247 16.51 -9.08 -13.83
CA ALA A 247 15.43 -9.82 -13.19
C ALA A 247 15.93 -10.92 -12.24
N ASN A 248 17.09 -11.50 -12.53
CA ASN A 248 17.75 -12.51 -11.67
C ASN A 248 18.39 -11.92 -10.40
N LYS A 249 18.44 -10.59 -10.27
CA LYS A 249 18.93 -9.87 -9.09
C LYS A 249 17.81 -9.48 -8.12
N LEU A 250 16.56 -9.86 -8.42
CA LEU A 250 15.42 -9.59 -7.58
C LEU A 250 15.23 -10.70 -6.56
N SER A 251 14.86 -10.32 -5.34
CA SER A 251 14.54 -11.27 -4.28
C SER A 251 13.38 -10.78 -3.43
N HIS A 252 12.62 -11.74 -2.91
CA HIS A 252 11.53 -11.48 -1.97
C HIS A 252 11.96 -11.94 -0.58
N LEU A 253 12.09 -11.02 0.36
CA LEU A 253 12.25 -11.29 1.77
C LEU A 253 10.85 -11.35 2.39
N SER A 254 10.33 -12.57 2.51
CA SER A 254 9.00 -12.80 3.08
C SER A 254 9.06 -13.04 4.59
N TYR A 255 7.97 -12.70 5.28
CA TYR A 255 7.77 -13.01 6.69
C TYR A 255 6.36 -13.56 6.92
N GLY A 256 6.16 -14.30 8.01
CA GLY A 256 4.86 -14.84 8.38
C GLY A 256 3.84 -13.74 8.70
N MET A 257 2.56 -14.02 8.42
CA MET A 257 1.46 -13.10 8.73
C MET A 257 1.45 -12.67 10.19
N VAL A 258 1.02 -11.45 10.43
CA VAL A 258 0.83 -10.89 11.77
C VAL A 258 -0.66 -10.82 12.03
N ASP A 259 -1.14 -11.75 12.84
CA ASP A 259 -2.55 -11.81 13.24
C ASP A 259 -2.72 -11.32 14.69
N LEU A 260 -3.90 -10.80 14.99
CA LEU A 260 -4.31 -10.52 16.37
C LEU A 260 -4.78 -11.81 17.06
N PRO A 261 -4.72 -11.90 18.38
CA PRO A 261 -5.34 -13.02 19.12
C PRO A 261 -6.82 -13.21 18.80
N SER A 262 -7.51 -12.12 18.41
CA SER A 262 -8.91 -12.10 17.97
C SER A 262 -9.14 -12.52 16.52
N GLY A 263 -8.07 -12.80 15.76
CA GLY A 263 -8.13 -13.18 14.34
C GLY A 263 -7.55 -12.13 13.37
N LYS A 264 -7.88 -12.27 12.09
CA LYS A 264 -7.35 -11.38 11.03
C LYS A 264 -7.84 -9.95 11.16
N MET A 265 -6.94 -9.00 10.97
CA MET A 265 -7.26 -7.57 10.88
C MET A 265 -8.03 -7.26 9.60
N LYS A 266 -9.07 -6.44 9.70
CA LYS A 266 -9.89 -6.02 8.56
C LYS A 266 -10.05 -4.50 8.52
N SER A 267 -9.32 -3.84 7.66
CA SER A 267 -9.35 -2.36 7.51
C SER A 267 -10.74 -1.82 7.17
N ARG A 268 -11.56 -2.58 6.45
CA ARG A 268 -12.92 -2.19 6.05
C ARG A 268 -13.88 -2.11 7.23
N GLU A 269 -13.65 -2.90 8.27
CA GLU A 269 -14.48 -2.99 9.47
C GLU A 269 -13.94 -2.09 10.60
N GLY A 270 -12.83 -1.39 10.39
CA GLY A 270 -12.18 -0.57 11.42
C GLY A 270 -11.50 -1.39 12.53
N THR A 271 -11.37 -2.71 12.34
CA THR A 271 -10.70 -3.61 13.29
C THR A 271 -9.22 -3.76 12.97
N VAL A 272 -8.51 -2.65 12.94
CA VAL A 272 -7.06 -2.62 12.70
C VAL A 272 -6.36 -2.05 13.93
N VAL A 273 -5.15 -2.50 14.19
CA VAL A 273 -4.26 -1.82 15.13
C VAL A 273 -3.54 -0.73 14.36
N ASP A 274 -3.80 0.51 14.74
CA ASP A 274 -3.13 1.67 14.17
C ASP A 274 -1.64 1.66 14.56
N ALA A 275 -0.77 2.10 13.65
CA ALA A 275 0.67 2.11 13.89
C ALA A 275 1.03 3.11 14.99
N ASP A 276 0.39 4.26 15.01
CA ASP A 276 0.67 5.32 16.00
C ASP A 276 0.18 4.89 17.39
N GLU A 277 -0.99 4.23 17.48
CA GLU A 277 -1.51 3.66 18.72
C GLU A 277 -0.56 2.58 19.29
N LEU A 278 -0.02 1.73 18.40
CA LEU A 278 0.94 0.70 18.79
C LEU A 278 2.23 1.31 19.36
N ILE A 279 2.77 2.33 18.69
CA ILE A 279 3.97 3.05 19.13
C ILE A 279 3.73 3.69 20.50
N GLU A 280 2.59 4.35 20.66
CA GLU A 280 2.22 5.00 21.92
C GLU A 280 2.04 3.99 23.07
N GLU A 281 1.36 2.86 22.81
CA GLU A 281 1.20 1.80 23.80
C GLU A 281 2.55 1.23 24.26
N MET A 282 3.47 1.01 23.31
CA MET A 282 4.81 0.51 23.62
C MET A 282 5.63 1.54 24.41
N ASN A 283 5.51 2.83 24.08
CA ASN A 283 6.15 3.91 24.85
C ASN A 283 5.63 3.95 26.31
N GLN A 284 4.32 3.83 26.49
CA GLN A 284 3.72 3.84 27.83
C GLN A 284 4.17 2.62 28.65
N LYS A 285 4.25 1.44 28.03
CA LYS A 285 4.79 0.23 28.69
C LYS A 285 6.26 0.38 29.05
N ALA A 286 7.09 0.89 28.13
CA ALA A 286 8.50 1.15 28.38
C ALA A 286 8.69 2.13 29.56
N LYS A 287 7.90 3.20 29.60
CA LYS A 287 7.88 4.17 30.69
C LYS A 287 7.51 3.50 32.02
N SER A 288 6.35 2.84 32.09
CA SER A 288 5.85 2.21 33.32
C SER A 288 6.86 1.22 33.90
N ILE A 289 7.44 0.36 33.06
CA ILE A 289 8.44 -0.64 33.51
C ILE A 289 9.71 0.06 34.00
N SER A 290 10.22 1.04 33.26
CA SER A 290 11.46 1.75 33.60
C SER A 290 11.33 2.55 34.91
N GLU A 291 10.19 3.19 35.14
CA GLU A 291 9.88 3.91 36.38
C GLU A 291 9.76 2.94 37.57
N SER A 292 9.09 1.79 37.39
CA SER A 292 8.93 0.79 38.46
C SER A 292 10.27 0.19 38.91
N LEU A 293 11.25 0.12 38.00
CA LEU A 293 12.61 -0.34 38.28
C LEU A 293 13.50 0.74 38.94
N GLY A 294 13.04 1.98 39.02
CA GLY A 294 13.77 3.10 39.63
C GLY A 294 15.06 3.51 38.92
N LYS A 295 15.31 2.97 37.73
CA LYS A 295 16.57 3.17 36.98
C LYS A 295 16.65 4.49 36.22
N VAL A 296 15.57 5.25 36.15
CA VAL A 296 15.45 6.47 35.33
C VAL A 296 15.43 7.76 36.13
N ASN A 297 15.40 7.69 37.46
CA ASN A 297 15.21 8.83 38.34
C ASN A 297 16.37 9.88 38.30
N HIS A 298 17.53 9.46 37.81
CA HIS A 298 18.71 10.32 37.63
C HIS A 298 18.74 11.06 36.29
N LEU A 299 17.83 10.72 35.36
CA LEU A 299 17.75 11.32 34.04
C LEU A 299 16.80 12.52 34.07
N ASN A 300 17.11 13.54 33.27
CA ASN A 300 16.16 14.63 33.01
C ASN A 300 15.02 14.17 32.11
N ASN A 301 13.89 14.89 32.09
CA ASN A 301 12.69 14.52 31.35
C ASN A 301 12.94 14.24 29.87
N SER A 302 13.79 15.01 29.19
CA SER A 302 14.10 14.81 27.76
C SER A 302 14.82 13.48 27.53
N ASN A 303 15.77 13.12 28.38
CA ASN A 303 16.50 11.86 28.28
C ASN A 303 15.61 10.66 28.65
N GLN A 304 14.69 10.84 29.59
CA GLN A 304 13.69 9.80 29.92
C GLN A 304 12.78 9.51 28.73
N ILE A 305 12.21 10.55 28.09
CA ILE A 305 11.36 10.41 26.90
C ILE A 305 12.12 9.70 25.78
N LYS A 306 13.35 10.11 25.50
CA LYS A 306 14.19 9.46 24.49
C LYS A 306 14.42 7.99 24.82
N LEU A 307 14.78 7.67 26.06
CA LEU A 307 15.02 6.29 26.50
C LEU A 307 13.76 5.42 26.34
N PHE A 308 12.60 5.92 26.74
CA PHE A 308 11.34 5.16 26.60
C PHE A 308 11.04 4.89 25.13
N ASN A 309 11.23 5.88 24.26
CA ASN A 309 11.06 5.70 22.82
C ASN A 309 12.04 4.68 22.23
N ASP A 310 13.32 4.76 22.61
CA ASP A 310 14.35 3.82 22.13
C ASP A 310 14.04 2.38 22.58
N ILE A 311 13.56 2.18 23.83
CA ILE A 311 13.14 0.88 24.33
C ILE A 311 11.87 0.40 23.60
N ALA A 312 10.89 1.27 23.40
CA ALA A 312 9.63 0.95 22.72
C ALA A 312 9.87 0.51 21.27
N LEU A 313 10.67 1.27 20.51
CA LEU A 313 11.00 0.94 19.12
C LEU A 313 11.87 -0.31 19.01
N GLY A 314 12.75 -0.55 19.99
CA GLY A 314 13.58 -1.77 20.02
C GLY A 314 12.78 -3.05 20.36
N ALA A 315 11.57 -2.91 20.89
CA ALA A 315 10.67 -4.02 21.22
C ALA A 315 9.63 -4.31 20.11
N LEU A 316 9.49 -3.43 19.13
CA LEU A 316 8.62 -3.61 17.95
C LEU A 316 9.33 -4.40 16.86
#